data_97fa92498d5d14006d6b7e2b45a0e460
#
_entry.id   97fa92498d5d14006d6b7e2b45a0e460
#
_cell.length_a   1.000
_cell.length_b   1.000
_cell.length_c   1.000
_cell.angle_alpha   90.00
_cell.angle_beta   90.00
_cell.angle_gamma   90.00
#
_symmetry.space_group_name_H-M   'P 1'
#
loop_
_entity.id
_entity.type
_entity.pdbx_description
1 polymer ?
#
loop_
_entity_poly.entity_id
_entity_poly.type
_entity_poly.pdbx_seq_one_letter_code
_entity_poly.pdbx_strand_id
1 'polypeptide(L)'
;MALSGGSELRRIEELGEEFFILRTGLWRLERMVREFTYRGYTLQQLTEMPMDQLIKLLPSRQRRSLRKGLTEAQRTLLIKIRRYRQNPDGNKPIRTHARDMIILPEMVGLTIWVHNGKEFVPVEIQPEMIGHRLGEFAITNKRVVHGRPGVGATKSSMYVPLK
;
A
#
# COMPACT_ATOMS: atom_id res chain seq x y z
N MET A 1 4.52 -55.58 -43.26
CA MET A 1 4.41 -54.11 -43.51
C MET A 1 3.80 -53.46 -42.30
N ALA A 2 4.62 -53.04 -41.43
CA ALA A 2 4.23 -52.25 -40.24
C ALA A 2 5.32 -51.17 -40.05
N LEU A 3 4.94 -50.04 -39.52
CA LEU A 3 5.78 -48.93 -39.06
C LEU A 3 5.79 -47.67 -39.95
N SER A 4 4.85 -46.82 -39.69
CA SER A 4 4.99 -45.39 -40.01
C SER A 4 4.18 -44.47 -39.11
N GLY A 5 3.59 -44.97 -38.01
CA GLY A 5 2.73 -44.13 -37.14
C GLY A 5 3.43 -43.41 -35.98
N GLY A 6 4.69 -43.73 -35.68
CA GLY A 6 5.39 -43.23 -34.50
C GLY A 6 6.07 -41.87 -34.66
N SER A 7 6.35 -41.45 -35.87
CA SER A 7 7.03 -40.18 -36.15
C SER A 7 6.05 -38.99 -36.28
N GLU A 8 4.83 -39.23 -36.73
CA GLU A 8 3.82 -38.18 -36.86
C GLU A 8 3.23 -37.80 -35.51
N LEU A 9 3.00 -38.77 -34.61
CA LEU A 9 2.51 -38.50 -33.28
C LEU A 9 3.46 -37.62 -32.43
N ARG A 10 4.77 -37.91 -32.51
CA ARG A 10 5.78 -37.07 -31.82
C ARG A 10 5.84 -35.65 -32.37
N ARG A 11 5.66 -35.49 -33.67
CA ARG A 11 5.64 -34.16 -34.33
C ARG A 11 4.43 -33.33 -33.93
N ILE A 12 3.28 -33.96 -33.63
CA ILE A 12 2.07 -33.31 -33.16
C ILE A 12 2.21 -32.91 -31.68
N GLU A 13 2.88 -33.72 -30.86
CA GLU A 13 3.21 -33.39 -29.48
C GLU A 13 4.19 -32.23 -29.37
N GLU A 14 5.28 -32.22 -30.18
CA GLU A 14 6.23 -31.09 -30.22
C GLU A 14 5.57 -29.79 -30.69
N LEU A 15 4.70 -29.82 -31.68
CA LEU A 15 3.96 -28.64 -32.13
C LEU A 15 2.92 -28.17 -31.08
N GLY A 16 2.39 -29.10 -30.31
CA GLY A 16 1.48 -28.79 -29.18
C GLY A 16 2.19 -28.07 -28.04
N GLU A 17 3.42 -28.49 -27.71
CA GLU A 17 4.23 -27.84 -26.67
C GLU A 17 4.74 -26.45 -27.10
N GLU A 18 5.19 -26.29 -28.34
CA GLU A 18 5.57 -24.97 -28.87
C GLU A 18 4.37 -24.02 -28.91
N PHE A 19 3.19 -24.49 -29.29
CA PHE A 19 1.94 -23.67 -29.28
C PHE A 19 1.52 -23.33 -27.85
N PHE A 20 1.73 -24.23 -26.88
CA PHE A 20 1.46 -23.98 -25.49
C PHE A 20 2.45 -22.97 -24.89
N ILE A 21 3.73 -23.06 -25.24
CA ILE A 21 4.78 -22.11 -24.81
C ILE A 21 4.55 -20.73 -25.41
N LEU A 22 4.16 -20.63 -26.68
CA LEU A 22 3.81 -19.36 -27.33
C LEU A 22 2.57 -18.73 -26.69
N ARG A 23 1.55 -19.53 -26.36
CA ARG A 23 0.32 -19.06 -25.72
C ARG A 23 0.56 -18.62 -24.26
N THR A 24 1.38 -19.35 -23.49
CA THR A 24 1.77 -18.95 -22.14
C THR A 24 2.75 -17.78 -22.16
N GLY A 25 3.60 -17.67 -23.17
CA GLY A 25 4.50 -16.53 -23.37
C GLY A 25 3.76 -15.23 -23.66
N LEU A 26 2.71 -15.26 -24.48
CA LEU A 26 1.85 -14.10 -24.74
C LEU A 26 1.11 -13.62 -23.49
N TRP A 27 0.61 -14.53 -22.65
CA TRP A 27 0.00 -14.19 -21.36
C TRP A 27 1.00 -13.63 -20.33
N ARG A 28 2.28 -13.91 -20.49
CA ARG A 28 3.34 -13.38 -19.62
C ARG A 28 3.73 -11.95 -20.01
N LEU A 29 3.57 -11.57 -21.27
CA LEU A 29 3.80 -10.21 -21.76
C LEU A 29 2.67 -9.23 -21.35
N GLU A 30 1.44 -9.69 -21.24
CA GLU A 30 0.32 -8.84 -20.82
C GLU A 30 0.34 -8.46 -19.33
N ARG A 31 1.11 -9.17 -18.52
CA ARG A 31 1.30 -8.86 -17.11
C ARG A 31 2.66 -8.24 -16.83
N MET A 32 3.08 -7.31 -17.64
CA MET A 32 4.09 -6.34 -17.22
C MET A 32 3.43 -5.40 -16.22
N VAL A 33 3.32 -5.87 -14.99
CA VAL A 33 2.99 -5.02 -13.84
C VAL A 33 4.02 -3.89 -13.88
N ARG A 34 3.54 -2.67 -14.13
CA ARG A 34 4.43 -1.50 -14.12
C ARG A 34 5.09 -1.46 -12.76
N GLU A 35 6.39 -1.70 -12.72
CA GLU A 35 7.16 -1.60 -11.50
C GLU A 35 6.97 -0.20 -10.93
N PHE A 36 6.70 -0.15 -9.64
CA PHE A 36 6.56 1.14 -8.97
C PHE A 36 7.90 1.89 -9.03
N THR A 37 7.84 3.10 -9.54
CA THR A 37 8.98 4.02 -9.54
C THR A 37 8.58 5.35 -8.90
N TYR A 38 9.37 5.81 -7.95
CA TYR A 38 9.19 7.11 -7.32
C TYR A 38 10.26 8.08 -7.84
N ARG A 39 9.84 9.06 -8.64
CA ARG A 39 10.72 10.04 -9.29
C ARG A 39 11.89 9.41 -10.07
N GLY A 40 11.64 8.27 -10.72
CA GLY A 40 12.62 7.56 -11.53
C GLY A 40 13.47 6.55 -10.76
N TYR A 41 13.30 6.40 -9.46
CA TYR A 41 13.99 5.42 -8.64
C TYR A 41 13.08 4.24 -8.30
N THR A 42 13.60 3.02 -8.37
CA THR A 42 12.90 1.81 -7.93
C THR A 42 12.87 1.73 -6.40
N LEU A 43 11.98 0.90 -5.84
CA LEU A 43 11.86 0.73 -4.39
C LEU A 43 13.19 0.28 -3.75
N GLN A 44 13.93 -0.60 -4.41
CA GLN A 44 15.23 -1.08 -3.93
C GLN A 44 16.23 0.06 -3.81
N GLN A 45 16.38 0.85 -4.88
CA GLN A 45 17.25 2.03 -4.90
C GLN A 45 16.90 3.05 -3.80
N LEU A 46 15.59 3.27 -3.56
CA LEU A 46 15.13 4.15 -2.50
C LEU A 46 15.46 3.64 -1.09
N THR A 47 15.47 2.32 -0.90
CA THR A 47 15.78 1.70 0.40
C THR A 47 17.28 1.77 0.70
N GLU A 48 18.12 1.64 -0.32
CA GLU A 48 19.60 1.72 -0.20
C GLU A 48 20.11 3.16 -0.12
N MET A 49 19.30 4.11 -0.60
CA MET A 49 19.71 5.51 -0.69
C MET A 49 19.88 6.14 0.71
N PRO A 50 20.94 6.93 0.92
CA PRO A 50 21.12 7.66 2.17
C PRO A 50 20.00 8.69 2.39
N MET A 51 19.64 8.92 3.66
CA MET A 51 18.50 9.76 4.05
C MET A 51 18.60 11.19 3.46
N ASP A 52 19.78 11.76 3.35
CA ASP A 52 19.98 13.11 2.82
C ASP A 52 19.58 13.24 1.33
N GLN A 53 19.81 12.19 0.54
CA GLN A 53 19.39 12.13 -0.86
C GLN A 53 17.90 11.89 -0.95
N LEU A 54 17.36 10.96 -0.15
CA LEU A 54 15.92 10.70 -0.09
C LEU A 54 15.14 11.97 0.26
N ILE A 55 15.60 12.76 1.22
CA ILE A 55 14.98 14.03 1.60
C ILE A 55 14.87 14.98 0.40
N LYS A 56 15.87 15.03 -0.48
CA LYS A 56 15.83 15.89 -1.68
C LYS A 56 14.73 15.49 -2.67
N LEU A 57 14.41 14.20 -2.74
CA LEU A 57 13.37 13.65 -3.61
C LEU A 57 11.96 13.94 -3.09
N LEU A 58 11.77 14.11 -1.79
CA LEU A 58 10.47 14.34 -1.19
C LEU A 58 9.90 15.74 -1.50
N PRO A 59 8.57 15.92 -1.45
CA PRO A 59 7.93 17.21 -1.58
C PRO A 59 8.43 18.22 -0.54
N SER A 60 8.30 19.52 -0.81
CA SER A 60 8.90 20.59 -0.01
C SER A 60 8.48 20.57 1.47
N ARG A 61 7.21 20.27 1.75
CA ARG A 61 6.69 20.22 3.13
C ARG A 61 7.30 19.07 3.93
N GLN A 62 7.36 17.86 3.35
CA GLN A 62 7.97 16.68 3.95
C GLN A 62 9.48 16.88 4.14
N ARG A 63 10.14 17.44 3.14
CA ARG A 63 11.55 17.81 3.18
C ARG A 63 11.84 18.74 4.35
N ARG A 64 11.04 19.78 4.53
CA ARG A 64 11.18 20.72 5.65
C ARG A 64 10.97 20.02 7.00
N SER A 65 9.98 19.14 7.11
CA SER A 65 9.71 18.39 8.34
C SER A 65 10.88 17.50 8.73
N LEU A 66 11.46 16.76 7.78
CA LEU A 66 12.59 15.86 8.05
C LEU A 66 13.88 16.62 8.37
N ARG A 67 14.12 17.80 7.74
CA ARG A 67 15.27 18.66 8.07
C ARG A 67 15.19 19.24 9.49
N LYS A 68 14.00 19.50 9.99
CA LYS A 68 13.76 19.95 11.36
C LYS A 68 14.17 18.89 12.41
N GLY A 69 14.24 17.63 11.99
CA GLY A 69 14.46 16.48 12.84
C GLY A 69 13.16 15.77 13.22
N LEU A 70 13.32 14.55 13.69
CA LEU A 70 12.23 13.70 14.12
C LEU A 70 11.83 13.99 15.56
N THR A 71 10.52 13.98 15.83
CA THR A 71 10.00 14.04 17.19
C THR A 71 10.29 12.74 17.94
N GLU A 72 10.19 12.75 19.26
CA GLU A 72 10.45 11.56 20.09
C GLU A 72 9.53 10.38 19.73
N ALA A 73 8.25 10.66 19.51
CA ALA A 73 7.27 9.65 19.07
C ALA A 73 7.65 9.02 17.72
N GLN A 74 8.14 9.81 16.77
CA GLN A 74 8.60 9.36 15.46
C GLN A 74 9.88 8.51 15.58
N ARG A 75 10.83 8.92 16.42
CA ARG A 75 12.06 8.15 16.70
C ARG A 75 11.72 6.78 17.31
N THR A 76 10.83 6.78 18.29
CA THR A 76 10.36 5.55 18.93
C THR A 76 9.70 4.60 17.92
N LEU A 77 8.90 5.14 17.00
CA LEU A 77 8.29 4.35 15.93
C LEU A 77 9.35 3.72 15.02
N LEU A 78 10.36 4.49 14.57
CA LEU A 78 11.44 3.96 13.73
C LEU A 78 12.23 2.85 14.42
N ILE A 79 12.51 3.00 15.71
CA ILE A 79 13.19 1.96 16.49
C ILE A 79 12.34 0.68 16.54
N LYS A 80 11.01 0.80 16.75
CA LYS A 80 10.09 -0.34 16.72
C LYS A 80 10.06 -1.04 15.36
N ILE A 81 10.04 -0.26 14.28
CA ILE A 81 10.05 -0.79 12.90
C ILE A 81 11.34 -1.57 12.62
N ARG A 82 12.48 -0.99 12.97
CA ARG A 82 13.79 -1.65 12.78
C ARG A 82 13.91 -2.94 13.60
N ARG A 83 13.45 -2.94 14.84
CA ARG A 83 13.39 -4.16 15.68
C ARG A 83 12.47 -5.22 15.09
N TYR A 84 11.31 -4.82 14.59
CA TYR A 84 10.37 -5.74 13.96
C TYR A 84 10.95 -6.39 12.70
N ARG A 85 11.73 -5.66 11.91
CA ARG A 85 12.42 -6.22 10.74
C ARG A 85 13.53 -7.20 11.10
N GLN A 86 14.22 -6.99 12.22
CA GLN A 86 15.28 -7.89 12.71
C GLN A 86 14.66 -9.18 13.28
N ASN A 87 13.55 -9.08 13.97
CA ASN A 87 12.87 -10.20 14.64
C ASN A 87 11.37 -10.18 14.30
N PRO A 88 10.96 -10.73 13.14
CA PRO A 88 9.56 -10.72 12.70
C PRO A 88 8.64 -11.60 13.58
N ASP A 89 9.20 -12.52 14.37
CA ASP A 89 8.44 -13.43 15.23
C ASP A 89 7.88 -12.78 16.50
N GLY A 90 8.22 -11.53 16.74
CA GLY A 90 7.61 -10.75 17.82
C GLY A 90 6.18 -10.35 17.46
N ASN A 91 5.23 -11.22 17.71
CA ASN A 91 3.78 -11.17 17.47
C ASN A 91 3.04 -9.89 17.93
N LYS A 92 3.74 -8.80 18.22
CA LYS A 92 3.13 -7.56 18.69
C LYS A 92 2.94 -6.59 17.53
N PRO A 93 1.68 -6.19 17.22
CA PRO A 93 1.41 -5.22 16.18
C PRO A 93 2.11 -3.89 16.51
N ILE A 94 2.69 -3.25 15.48
CA ILE A 94 3.31 -1.95 15.62
C ILE A 94 2.21 -0.90 15.76
N ARG A 95 1.98 -0.41 16.98
CA ARG A 95 0.97 0.61 17.27
C ARG A 95 1.64 1.97 17.48
N THR A 96 1.02 3.02 16.91
CA THR A 96 1.56 4.39 17.01
C THR A 96 0.46 5.45 17.07
N HIS A 97 0.75 6.54 17.79
CA HIS A 97 0.00 7.79 17.75
C HIS A 97 0.66 8.83 16.84
N ALA A 98 1.86 8.57 16.33
CA ALA A 98 2.61 9.48 15.47
C ALA A 98 1.99 9.56 14.07
N ARG A 99 0.85 10.24 13.94
CA ARG A 99 0.12 10.45 12.70
C ARG A 99 0.87 11.32 11.69
N ASP A 100 1.73 12.20 12.20
CA ASP A 100 2.55 13.13 11.44
C ASP A 100 3.81 12.51 10.84
N MET A 101 4.08 11.22 11.16
CA MET A 101 5.22 10.49 10.61
C MET A 101 5.11 10.35 9.09
N ILE A 102 6.18 10.69 8.40
CA ILE A 102 6.32 10.54 6.95
C ILE A 102 6.67 9.09 6.65
N ILE A 103 5.98 8.52 5.66
CA ILE A 103 6.22 7.16 5.21
C ILE A 103 7.55 7.12 4.44
N LEU A 104 8.48 6.34 4.96
CA LEU A 104 9.80 6.09 4.39
C LEU A 104 9.83 4.76 3.64
N PRO A 105 10.74 4.56 2.68
CA PRO A 105 10.90 3.28 1.98
C PRO A 105 11.13 2.10 2.93
N GLU A 106 11.80 2.33 4.07
CA GLU A 106 11.98 1.30 5.12
C GLU A 106 10.68 0.75 5.70
N MET A 107 9.55 1.42 5.52
CA MET A 107 8.25 1.01 6.08
C MET A 107 7.40 0.17 5.13
N VAL A 108 7.75 0.13 3.86
CA VAL A 108 6.96 -0.57 2.83
C VAL A 108 6.87 -2.07 3.13
N GLY A 109 5.67 -2.62 2.95
CA GLY A 109 5.36 -4.02 3.22
C GLY A 109 5.05 -4.32 4.69
N LEU A 110 5.06 -3.33 5.58
CA LEU A 110 4.69 -3.50 6.99
C LEU A 110 3.26 -3.02 7.24
N THR A 111 2.57 -3.68 8.16
CA THR A 111 1.28 -3.22 8.68
C THR A 111 1.49 -2.43 9.97
N ILE A 112 1.15 -1.14 9.95
CA ILE A 112 1.27 -0.23 11.08
C ILE A 112 -0.12 0.16 11.57
N TRP A 113 -0.36 0.02 12.85
CA TRP A 113 -1.61 0.38 13.50
C TRP A 113 -1.56 1.84 13.95
N VAL A 114 -2.31 2.69 13.26
CA VAL A 114 -2.32 4.14 13.48
C VAL A 114 -3.58 4.55 14.23
N HIS A 115 -3.42 5.32 15.30
CA HIS A 115 -4.55 5.79 16.11
C HIS A 115 -5.37 6.85 15.36
N ASN A 116 -6.70 6.67 15.29
CA ASN A 116 -7.63 7.59 14.63
C ASN A 116 -8.37 8.55 15.59
N GLY A 117 -8.02 8.51 16.89
CA GLY A 117 -8.71 9.25 17.96
C GLY A 117 -9.55 8.35 18.86
N LYS A 118 -10.11 7.25 18.33
CA LYS A 118 -10.92 6.27 19.06
C LYS A 118 -10.23 4.90 19.15
N GLU A 119 -9.72 4.42 18.05
CA GLU A 119 -9.17 3.08 17.90
C GLU A 119 -7.90 3.08 17.02
N PHE A 120 -7.20 1.96 17.00
CA PHE A 120 -6.06 1.77 16.11
C PHE A 120 -6.52 1.12 14.80
N VAL A 121 -6.28 1.80 13.70
CA VAL A 121 -6.61 1.33 12.34
C VAL A 121 -5.37 0.69 11.73
N PRO A 122 -5.45 -0.56 11.23
CA PRO A 122 -4.33 -1.19 10.52
C PRO A 122 -4.16 -0.51 9.16
N VAL A 123 -2.94 -0.07 8.88
CA VAL A 123 -2.55 0.53 7.60
C VAL A 123 -1.43 -0.33 7.02
N GLU A 124 -1.69 -0.99 5.92
CA GLU A 124 -0.71 -1.71 5.14
C GLU A 124 0.04 -0.73 4.25
N ILE A 125 1.35 -0.62 4.44
CA ILE A 125 2.17 0.37 3.74
C ILE A 125 2.52 -0.13 2.34
N GLN A 126 1.92 0.47 1.32
CA GLN A 126 2.21 0.22 -0.08
C GLN A 126 3.31 1.16 -0.60
N PRO A 127 4.02 0.80 -1.67
CA PRO A 127 5.07 1.65 -2.25
C PRO A 127 4.58 3.04 -2.66
N GLU A 128 3.34 3.14 -3.12
CA GLU A 128 2.70 4.39 -3.55
C GLU A 128 2.51 5.40 -2.41
N MET A 129 2.53 4.93 -1.17
CA MET A 129 2.37 5.77 0.03
C MET A 129 3.66 6.49 0.43
N ILE A 130 4.78 6.24 -0.24
CA ILE A 130 6.06 6.89 0.08
C ILE A 130 5.92 8.42 -0.04
N GLY A 131 6.35 9.13 1.01
CA GLY A 131 6.28 10.59 1.08
C GLY A 131 4.95 11.16 1.60
N HIS A 132 3.93 10.34 1.81
CA HIS A 132 2.72 10.70 2.53
C HIS A 132 2.90 10.57 4.04
N ARG A 133 1.92 11.00 4.80
CA ARG A 133 1.92 10.86 6.27
C ARG A 133 1.00 9.73 6.70
N LEU A 134 1.35 9.03 7.77
CA LEU A 134 0.54 7.93 8.29
C LEU A 134 -0.91 8.35 8.61
N GLY A 135 -1.10 9.59 9.07
CA GLY A 135 -2.42 10.12 9.39
C GLY A 135 -3.36 10.30 8.20
N GLU A 136 -2.85 10.33 6.97
CA GLU A 136 -3.66 10.41 5.75
C GLU A 136 -4.45 9.12 5.51
N PHE A 137 -3.92 7.99 5.96
CA PHE A 137 -4.51 6.65 5.78
C PHE A 137 -5.37 6.18 6.96
N ALA A 138 -5.34 6.91 8.09
CA ALA A 138 -6.18 6.65 9.26
C ALA A 138 -7.14 7.82 9.47
N ILE A 139 -8.30 7.75 8.83
CA ILE A 139 -9.30 8.83 8.83
C ILE A 139 -9.88 9.01 10.23
N THR A 140 -9.92 10.26 10.73
CA THR A 140 -10.52 10.64 12.02
C THR A 140 -11.98 11.03 11.89
N ASN A 141 -12.38 11.57 10.73
CA ASN A 141 -13.73 12.05 10.48
C ASN A 141 -14.60 10.93 9.94
N LYS A 142 -15.75 10.70 10.56
CA LYS A 142 -16.75 9.78 10.04
C LYS A 142 -17.60 10.50 8.98
N ARG A 143 -17.82 9.88 7.84
CA ARG A 143 -18.76 10.39 6.84
C ARG A 143 -20.15 10.51 7.48
N VAL A 144 -20.73 11.69 7.41
CA VAL A 144 -22.10 11.93 7.91
C VAL A 144 -23.07 11.29 6.93
N VAL A 145 -23.93 10.42 7.44
CA VAL A 145 -25.08 9.89 6.72
C VAL A 145 -26.29 10.62 7.29
N HIS A 146 -26.81 11.57 6.53
CA HIS A 146 -28.03 12.26 6.90
C HIS A 146 -29.21 11.30 6.78
N GLY A 147 -30.18 11.43 7.72
CA GLY A 147 -31.46 10.77 7.58
C GLY A 147 -32.21 11.25 6.33
N ARG A 148 -33.28 10.54 5.96
CA ARG A 148 -34.12 10.90 4.82
C ARG A 148 -34.63 12.33 5.00
N PRO A 149 -34.41 13.26 4.08
CA PRO A 149 -35.04 14.56 4.11
C PRO A 149 -36.55 14.37 3.89
N GLY A 150 -37.39 15.06 4.68
CA GLY A 150 -38.84 14.98 4.55
C GLY A 150 -39.56 14.90 5.88
N VAL A 151 -40.79 14.43 5.83
CA VAL A 151 -41.67 14.32 7.02
C VAL A 151 -41.04 13.41 8.07
N GLY A 152 -40.89 13.91 9.32
CA GLY A 152 -40.23 13.20 10.42
C GLY A 152 -38.74 13.42 10.54
N ALA A 153 -38.08 14.08 9.61
CA ALA A 153 -36.65 14.35 9.64
C ALA A 153 -36.26 15.41 10.70
N THR A 154 -37.15 16.35 10.98
CA THR A 154 -37.00 17.38 12.00
C THR A 154 -38.21 17.40 12.92
N LYS A 155 -38.07 17.99 14.10
CA LYS A 155 -39.18 18.12 15.05
C LYS A 155 -40.39 18.88 14.47
N SER A 156 -40.13 19.88 13.62
CA SER A 156 -41.17 20.65 12.91
C SER A 156 -41.86 19.84 11.81
N SER A 157 -41.23 18.82 11.25
CA SER A 157 -41.84 17.97 10.23
C SER A 157 -42.58 16.75 10.79
N MET A 158 -42.61 16.58 12.11
CA MET A 158 -43.38 15.51 12.76
C MET A 158 -44.89 15.77 12.71
N TYR A 159 -45.30 17.04 12.61
CA TYR A 159 -46.71 17.41 12.47
C TYR A 159 -46.99 17.89 11.05
N VAL A 160 -47.64 17.05 10.28
CA VAL A 160 -48.21 17.42 8.98
C VAL A 160 -49.69 17.51 9.13
N PRO A 161 -50.28 18.70 9.00
CA PRO A 161 -51.74 18.84 9.04
C PRO A 161 -52.33 18.09 7.85
N LEU A 162 -53.16 17.10 8.13
CA LEU A 162 -53.94 16.42 7.09
C LEU A 162 -55.03 17.43 6.63
N LYS A 163 -54.97 17.72 5.33
CA LYS A 163 -56.06 18.45 4.66
C LYS A 163 -57.11 17.49 4.22
#